data_e45f8e87121f024c85b65bc12b138527
#
_entry.id   e45f8e87121f024c85b65bc12b138527
#
_cell.length_a   1.000
_cell.length_b   1.000
_cell.length_c   1.000
_cell.angle_alpha   90.00
_cell.angle_beta   90.00
_cell.angle_gamma   90.00
#
_symmetry.space_group_name_H-M   'P 1'
#
loop_
_entity.id
_entity.type
_entity.pdbx_description
1 polymer ?
#
loop_
_entity_poly.entity_id
_entity_poly.type
_entity_poly.pdbx_seq_one_letter_code
_entity_poly.pdbx_strand_id
1 'polypeptide(L)'
;MKICSVSIFAIGAVTFAANAGFINPLTPTWRGTADTEYMGWENFTSAYGGSNLPDVPNSNNLGALINFGPGAVLTSTKNIYSPTGPLFISMAGGMTAAPRNPLEVVLNISAAGTVINMQSVTLSLMDNFGSLIRVNPIASIVRFDEPFQMGGRVQTLAFTWNFQPNLIAATQWQVNFSSTGANTSLDAVSLDMRFIPAPGALSVLAMLGGGGMICGRRRRL
;
A
#
# COMPACT_ATOMS: atom_id res chain seq x y z
N MET A 1 60.52 -35.60 -9.08
CA MET A 1 59.93 -34.33 -9.38
C MET A 1 58.43 -34.46 -9.15
N LYS A 2 57.94 -33.98 -7.98
CA LYS A 2 56.50 -34.08 -7.63
C LYS A 2 55.81 -32.76 -8.03
N ILE A 3 54.86 -32.85 -8.94
CA ILE A 3 54.06 -31.70 -9.38
C ILE A 3 52.89 -31.56 -8.42
N CYS A 4 52.88 -30.46 -7.66
CA CYS A 4 51.77 -30.12 -6.78
C CYS A 4 50.69 -29.40 -7.62
N SER A 5 49.55 -30.03 -7.81
CA SER A 5 48.40 -29.39 -8.47
C SER A 5 47.68 -28.48 -7.45
N VAL A 6 47.67 -27.20 -7.69
CA VAL A 6 46.88 -26.23 -6.93
C VAL A 6 45.51 -26.11 -7.59
N SER A 7 44.48 -26.61 -6.91
CA SER A 7 43.08 -26.41 -7.33
C SER A 7 42.62 -25.03 -6.87
N ILE A 8 42.41 -24.11 -7.81
CA ILE A 8 41.81 -22.81 -7.56
C ILE A 8 40.29 -23.01 -7.52
N PHE A 9 39.68 -22.96 -6.33
CA PHE A 9 38.21 -22.86 -6.18
C PHE A 9 37.80 -21.42 -6.52
N ALA A 10 37.20 -21.21 -7.70
CA ALA A 10 36.52 -19.97 -7.99
C ALA A 10 35.23 -19.91 -7.17
N ILE A 11 35.21 -19.12 -6.10
CA ILE A 11 34.01 -18.76 -5.37
C ILE A 11 33.27 -17.77 -6.26
N GLY A 12 32.27 -18.26 -6.98
CA GLY A 12 31.33 -17.41 -7.72
C GLY A 12 30.56 -16.55 -6.70
N ALA A 13 30.89 -15.27 -6.64
CA ALA A 13 30.07 -14.31 -5.95
C ALA A 13 28.72 -14.21 -6.69
N VAL A 14 27.67 -14.84 -6.16
CA VAL A 14 26.30 -14.61 -6.61
C VAL A 14 25.92 -13.23 -6.11
N THR A 15 26.09 -12.24 -6.97
CA THR A 15 25.53 -10.90 -6.73
C THR A 15 24.02 -11.02 -6.90
N PHE A 16 23.31 -11.15 -5.79
CA PHE A 16 21.89 -10.83 -5.77
C PHE A 16 21.80 -9.31 -5.97
N ALA A 17 21.44 -8.88 -7.18
CA ALA A 17 20.91 -7.55 -7.36
C ALA A 17 19.65 -7.52 -6.47
N ALA A 18 19.69 -6.77 -5.37
CA ALA A 18 18.51 -6.45 -4.60
C ALA A 18 17.65 -5.58 -5.53
N ASN A 19 16.75 -6.21 -6.27
CA ASN A 19 15.70 -5.48 -6.94
C ASN A 19 14.88 -4.81 -5.83
N ALA A 20 14.90 -3.49 -5.80
CA ALA A 20 13.92 -2.72 -5.06
C ALA A 20 12.56 -3.19 -5.58
N GLY A 21 11.73 -3.77 -4.71
CA GLY A 21 10.46 -4.31 -5.12
C GLY A 21 9.92 -5.35 -4.13
N PHE A 22 8.69 -5.78 -4.39
CA PHE A 22 8.03 -6.77 -3.56
C PHE A 22 8.43 -8.20 -3.93
N ILE A 23 8.66 -9.02 -2.90
CA ILE A 23 8.71 -10.48 -3.04
C ILE A 23 7.37 -11.02 -2.53
N ASN A 24 6.58 -11.64 -3.43
CA ASN A 24 5.29 -12.28 -3.11
C ASN A 24 4.26 -11.35 -2.40
N PRO A 25 3.95 -10.13 -2.90
CA PRO A 25 2.95 -9.27 -2.27
C PRO A 25 1.55 -9.88 -2.31
N LEU A 26 0.67 -9.45 -1.42
CA LEU A 26 -0.75 -9.76 -1.49
C LEU A 26 -1.41 -8.86 -2.55
N THR A 27 -1.61 -9.39 -3.75
CA THR A 27 -2.33 -8.66 -4.81
C THR A 27 -3.79 -9.08 -4.78
N PRO A 28 -4.72 -8.16 -4.44
CA PRO A 28 -6.12 -8.49 -4.41
C PRO A 28 -6.66 -8.74 -5.84
N THR A 29 -7.56 -9.71 -5.99
CA THR A 29 -8.13 -10.09 -7.29
C THR A 29 -8.97 -8.98 -7.94
N TRP A 30 -9.40 -8.02 -7.14
CA TRP A 30 -10.19 -6.88 -7.59
C TRP A 30 -9.34 -5.66 -8.01
N ARG A 31 -8.00 -5.68 -7.86
CA ARG A 31 -7.14 -4.59 -8.34
C ARG A 31 -7.36 -4.33 -9.83
N GLY A 32 -7.52 -3.07 -10.21
CA GLY A 32 -7.74 -2.65 -11.60
C GLY A 32 -9.16 -2.85 -12.12
N THR A 33 -10.11 -3.31 -11.29
CA THR A 33 -11.54 -3.29 -11.63
C THR A 33 -12.15 -1.91 -11.39
N ALA A 34 -13.41 -1.71 -11.79
CA ALA A 34 -14.14 -0.49 -11.45
C ALA A 34 -14.19 -0.28 -9.91
N ASP A 35 -14.26 0.98 -9.49
CA ASP A 35 -14.31 1.37 -8.07
C ASP A 35 -13.12 0.89 -7.23
N THR A 36 -11.93 0.83 -7.84
CA THR A 36 -10.67 0.54 -7.14
C THR A 36 -9.65 1.65 -7.34
N GLU A 37 -8.76 1.81 -6.35
CA GLU A 37 -7.59 2.67 -6.41
C GLU A 37 -6.36 1.86 -6.01
N TYR A 38 -5.24 2.13 -6.69
CA TYR A 38 -3.95 1.53 -6.43
C TYR A 38 -2.87 2.59 -6.39
N MET A 39 -1.99 2.52 -5.42
CA MET A 39 -0.80 3.35 -5.29
C MET A 39 0.38 2.47 -4.90
N GLY A 40 1.52 2.65 -5.56
CA GLY A 40 2.74 1.90 -5.31
C GLY A 40 3.96 2.80 -5.33
N TRP A 41 4.90 2.55 -4.43
CA TRP A 41 6.17 3.23 -4.27
C TRP A 41 7.29 2.20 -4.26
N GLU A 42 8.24 2.33 -5.18
CA GLU A 42 9.45 1.49 -5.28
C GLU A 42 10.72 2.31 -5.40
N ASN A 43 10.63 3.57 -5.89
CA ASN A 43 11.76 4.47 -6.03
C ASN A 43 11.51 5.76 -5.26
N PHE A 44 12.08 5.86 -4.08
CA PHE A 44 11.91 7.05 -3.25
C PHE A 44 12.82 8.18 -3.71
N THR A 45 12.33 9.41 -3.60
CA THR A 45 13.04 10.65 -3.98
C THR A 45 13.47 11.47 -2.77
N SER A 46 12.87 11.19 -1.60
CA SER A 46 13.22 11.83 -0.33
C SER A 46 13.32 10.78 0.78
N ALA A 47 14.42 10.81 1.53
CA ALA A 47 14.62 9.92 2.67
C ALA A 47 13.97 10.43 3.96
N TYR A 48 13.80 11.75 4.13
CA TYR A 48 13.32 12.37 5.36
C TYR A 48 12.58 13.68 5.07
N GLY A 49 11.38 13.83 5.63
CA GLY A 49 10.60 15.07 5.65
C GLY A 49 9.97 15.49 4.30
N GLY A 50 10.49 15.01 3.17
CA GLY A 50 9.94 15.29 1.85
C GLY A 50 8.97 14.23 1.36
N SER A 51 8.06 14.62 0.48
CA SER A 51 7.05 13.74 -0.10
C SER A 51 7.64 12.84 -1.19
N ASN A 52 7.29 11.55 -1.16
CA ASN A 52 7.50 10.61 -2.23
C ASN A 52 6.13 10.34 -2.88
N LEU A 53 6.01 10.59 -4.18
CA LEU A 53 4.81 10.29 -4.95
C LEU A 53 4.84 8.85 -5.43
N PRO A 54 3.66 8.22 -5.69
CA PRO A 54 3.60 6.89 -6.27
C PRO A 54 4.31 6.85 -7.63
N ASP A 55 5.15 5.84 -7.86
CA ASP A 55 5.97 5.71 -9.06
C ASP A 55 5.81 4.36 -9.77
N VAL A 56 5.11 3.40 -9.17
CA VAL A 56 4.79 2.12 -9.81
C VAL A 56 3.76 2.34 -10.93
N PRO A 57 3.92 1.71 -12.12
CA PRO A 57 2.96 1.84 -13.21
C PRO A 57 1.52 1.55 -12.81
N ASN A 58 0.58 2.30 -13.37
CA ASN A 58 -0.86 2.28 -13.07
C ASN A 58 -1.24 2.76 -11.65
N SER A 59 -0.31 3.40 -10.93
CA SER A 59 -0.63 4.05 -9.66
C SER A 59 -1.46 5.32 -9.88
N ASN A 60 -2.41 5.55 -8.97
CA ASN A 60 -3.10 6.83 -8.87
C ASN A 60 -2.21 7.83 -8.10
N ASN A 61 -2.10 9.06 -8.57
CA ASN A 61 -1.34 10.12 -7.90
C ASN A 61 -2.17 10.84 -6.82
N LEU A 62 -2.85 10.07 -5.97
CA LEU A 62 -3.76 10.59 -4.95
C LEU A 62 -3.16 10.64 -3.55
N GLY A 63 -1.90 10.25 -3.40
CA GLY A 63 -1.25 10.19 -2.10
C GLY A 63 0.23 10.47 -2.16
N ALA A 64 0.81 10.68 -0.97
CA ALA A 64 2.24 10.82 -0.78
C ALA A 64 2.71 10.01 0.43
N LEU A 65 3.95 9.53 0.37
CA LEU A 65 4.63 8.84 1.46
C LEU A 65 5.74 9.75 2.01
N ILE A 66 5.80 9.92 3.33
CA ILE A 66 6.82 10.72 4.02
C ILE A 66 7.41 9.88 5.14
N ASN A 67 8.74 9.88 5.25
CA ASN A 67 9.43 9.38 6.44
C ASN A 67 9.73 10.53 7.38
N PHE A 68 9.28 10.45 8.62
CA PHE A 68 9.56 11.38 9.71
C PHE A 68 10.68 10.89 10.65
N GLY A 69 11.26 9.71 10.41
CA GLY A 69 12.40 9.18 11.13
C GLY A 69 13.69 9.94 10.75
N PRO A 70 14.31 10.71 11.67
CA PRO A 70 15.48 11.49 11.33
C PRO A 70 16.71 10.61 11.06
N GLY A 71 17.64 11.12 10.25
CA GLY A 71 18.90 10.43 9.93
C GLY A 71 18.80 9.36 8.85
N ALA A 72 17.65 9.21 8.23
CA ALA A 72 17.48 8.32 7.08
C ALA A 72 18.16 8.90 5.82
N VAL A 73 18.65 8.02 4.95
CA VAL A 73 19.30 8.34 3.68
C VAL A 73 18.69 7.56 2.53
N LEU A 74 18.80 8.06 1.30
CA LEU A 74 18.47 7.28 0.11
C LEU A 74 19.67 6.41 -0.26
N THR A 75 19.39 5.12 -0.52
CA THR A 75 20.40 4.21 -1.10
C THR A 75 20.57 4.46 -2.58
N SER A 76 21.59 3.83 -3.19
CA SER A 76 21.76 3.85 -4.66
C SER A 76 20.61 3.19 -5.42
N THR A 77 19.87 2.28 -4.76
CA THR A 77 18.68 1.62 -5.29
C THR A 77 17.38 2.40 -4.99
N LYS A 78 17.49 3.65 -4.51
CA LYS A 78 16.35 4.51 -4.17
C LYS A 78 15.48 4.05 -3.00
N ASN A 79 15.99 3.17 -2.13
CA ASN A 79 15.31 2.77 -0.91
C ASN A 79 15.53 3.82 0.19
N ILE A 80 14.60 3.93 1.15
CA ILE A 80 14.79 4.74 2.35
C ILE A 80 15.47 3.87 3.41
N TYR A 81 16.76 4.14 3.68
CA TYR A 81 17.52 3.43 4.70
C TYR A 81 17.74 4.29 5.94
N SER A 82 17.41 3.76 7.12
CA SER A 82 17.60 4.42 8.41
C SER A 82 18.68 3.72 9.23
N PRO A 83 19.92 4.22 9.24
CA PRO A 83 21.05 3.59 9.95
C PRO A 83 21.04 3.78 11.45
N THR A 84 20.44 4.87 11.95
CA THR A 84 20.64 5.33 13.34
C THR A 84 19.38 5.26 14.20
N GLY A 85 18.21 5.10 13.60
CA GLY A 85 16.93 5.08 14.32
C GLY A 85 15.83 4.36 13.56
N PRO A 86 14.64 4.23 14.13
CA PRO A 86 13.53 3.62 13.42
C PRO A 86 13.03 4.50 12.27
N LEU A 87 12.46 3.87 11.26
CA LEU A 87 11.61 4.56 10.27
C LEU A 87 10.28 4.92 10.93
N PHE A 88 9.77 6.11 10.59
CA PHE A 88 8.40 6.56 10.92
C PHE A 88 7.70 6.99 9.64
N ILE A 89 6.97 6.09 9.04
CA ILE A 89 6.33 6.32 7.75
C ILE A 89 4.90 6.78 7.95
N SER A 90 4.54 7.85 7.27
CA SER A 90 3.16 8.30 7.09
C SER A 90 2.86 8.38 5.60
N MET A 91 1.79 7.76 5.20
CA MET A 91 1.21 7.85 3.86
C MET A 91 -0.14 8.52 3.99
N ALA A 92 -0.44 9.52 3.18
CA ALA A 92 -1.73 10.18 3.21
C ALA A 92 -2.16 10.62 1.82
N GLY A 93 -3.48 10.67 1.61
CA GLY A 93 -4.01 11.10 0.33
C GLY A 93 -5.52 11.32 0.32
N GLY A 94 -6.00 11.83 -0.81
CA GLY A 94 -7.42 11.92 -1.11
C GLY A 94 -7.97 10.64 -1.73
N MET A 95 -9.26 10.67 -2.04
CA MET A 95 -9.95 9.63 -2.81
C MET A 95 -10.53 10.25 -4.09
N THR A 96 -10.51 9.52 -5.19
CA THR A 96 -11.18 9.97 -6.43
C THR A 96 -12.68 10.07 -6.19
N ALA A 97 -13.29 11.19 -6.59
CA ALA A 97 -14.73 11.45 -6.44
C ALA A 97 -15.23 11.27 -4.99
N ALA A 98 -14.48 11.80 -4.00
CA ALA A 98 -14.86 11.78 -2.59
C ALA A 98 -16.16 12.56 -2.31
N PRO A 99 -16.97 12.17 -1.29
CA PRO A 99 -16.70 11.09 -0.35
C PRO A 99 -17.02 9.70 -0.94
N ARG A 100 -16.24 8.69 -0.54
CA ARG A 100 -16.45 7.29 -0.94
C ARG A 100 -16.48 6.38 0.29
N ASN A 101 -17.12 5.24 0.14
CA ASN A 101 -17.17 4.23 1.20
C ASN A 101 -16.16 3.12 0.89
N PRO A 102 -14.98 3.09 1.54
CA PRO A 102 -14.07 1.97 1.44
C PRO A 102 -14.75 0.68 1.87
N LEU A 103 -14.54 -0.36 1.10
CA LEU A 103 -15.05 -1.71 1.37
C LEU A 103 -13.93 -2.60 1.89
N GLU A 104 -12.80 -2.56 1.19
CA GLU A 104 -11.58 -3.29 1.54
C GLU A 104 -10.35 -2.44 1.26
N VAL A 105 -9.33 -2.60 2.10
CA VAL A 105 -8.02 -1.99 1.91
C VAL A 105 -6.95 -3.06 2.12
N VAL A 106 -5.93 -3.07 1.26
CA VAL A 106 -4.74 -3.94 1.36
C VAL A 106 -3.50 -3.08 1.30
N LEU A 107 -2.66 -3.17 2.31
CA LEU A 107 -1.33 -2.55 2.36
C LEU A 107 -0.27 -3.64 2.25
N ASN A 108 0.70 -3.48 1.36
CA ASN A 108 1.92 -4.29 1.37
C ASN A 108 3.11 -3.40 1.73
N ILE A 109 4.04 -3.94 2.53
CA ILE A 109 5.30 -3.31 2.91
C ILE A 109 6.42 -4.30 2.65
N SER A 110 7.44 -3.89 1.86
CA SER A 110 8.69 -4.62 1.67
C SER A 110 9.82 -3.87 2.36
N ALA A 111 10.57 -4.58 3.20
CA ALA A 111 11.68 -4.01 3.94
C ALA A 111 12.80 -5.03 4.16
N ALA A 112 14.03 -4.53 4.32
CA ALA A 112 15.21 -5.30 4.66
C ALA A 112 15.91 -4.76 5.92
N GLY A 113 16.60 -5.63 6.66
CA GLY A 113 17.30 -5.29 7.90
C GLY A 113 16.45 -5.49 9.14
N THR A 114 16.28 -4.47 9.95
CA THR A 114 15.41 -4.51 11.15
C THR A 114 13.95 -4.54 10.73
N VAL A 115 13.15 -5.37 11.41
CA VAL A 115 11.78 -5.67 11.04
C VAL A 115 10.83 -4.48 11.23
N ILE A 116 9.76 -4.45 10.46
CA ILE A 116 8.63 -3.53 10.64
C ILE A 116 7.88 -3.90 11.92
N ASN A 117 7.52 -2.91 12.71
CA ASN A 117 6.65 -3.06 13.87
C ASN A 117 5.21 -3.24 13.40
N MET A 118 4.76 -4.49 13.30
CA MET A 118 3.41 -4.83 12.81
C MET A 118 2.29 -4.20 13.67
N GLN A 119 2.55 -3.94 14.97
CA GLN A 119 1.57 -3.32 15.87
C GLN A 119 1.42 -1.80 15.64
N SER A 120 2.39 -1.18 14.96
CA SER A 120 2.35 0.24 14.63
C SER A 120 1.49 0.57 13.42
N VAL A 121 1.14 -0.45 12.61
CA VAL A 121 0.40 -0.26 11.35
C VAL A 121 -1.04 0.12 11.64
N THR A 122 -1.44 1.30 11.18
CA THR A 122 -2.79 1.83 11.39
C THR A 122 -3.28 2.54 10.14
N LEU A 123 -4.56 2.40 9.86
CA LEU A 123 -5.28 3.18 8.85
C LEU A 123 -6.22 4.16 9.57
N SER A 124 -6.20 5.41 9.15
CA SER A 124 -7.16 6.43 9.57
C SER A 124 -7.92 6.92 8.34
N LEU A 125 -9.22 7.07 8.47
CA LEU A 125 -10.11 7.62 7.45
C LEU A 125 -10.68 8.94 7.97
N MET A 126 -10.63 9.99 7.17
CA MET A 126 -11.30 11.25 7.46
C MET A 126 -12.68 11.21 6.82
N ASP A 127 -13.72 11.34 7.62
CA ASP A 127 -15.10 11.39 7.14
C ASP A 127 -15.43 12.75 6.49
N ASN A 128 -16.62 12.88 5.94
CA ASN A 128 -17.13 14.12 5.34
C ASN A 128 -17.42 15.25 6.34
N PHE A 129 -17.34 14.97 7.65
CA PHE A 129 -17.46 15.94 8.72
C PHE A 129 -16.12 16.39 9.30
N GLY A 130 -14.99 15.85 8.76
CA GLY A 130 -13.64 16.13 9.23
C GLY A 130 -13.22 15.29 10.45
N SER A 131 -14.00 14.29 10.85
CA SER A 131 -13.63 13.38 11.94
C SER A 131 -12.64 12.33 11.46
N LEU A 132 -11.59 12.12 12.23
CA LEU A 132 -10.57 11.11 11.94
C LEU A 132 -10.92 9.80 12.66
N ILE A 133 -11.25 8.76 11.88
CA ILE A 133 -11.61 7.44 12.36
C ILE A 133 -10.42 6.50 12.17
N ARG A 134 -9.81 6.06 13.26
CA ARG A 134 -8.68 5.13 13.24
C ARG A 134 -9.18 3.68 13.26
N VAL A 135 -8.64 2.86 12.37
CA VAL A 135 -9.02 1.45 12.22
C VAL A 135 -7.76 0.59 12.22
N ASN A 136 -7.73 -0.43 13.07
CA ASN A 136 -6.67 -1.43 13.06
C ASN A 136 -6.91 -2.46 11.94
N PRO A 137 -5.86 -3.08 11.38
CA PRO A 137 -6.01 -4.15 10.41
C PRO A 137 -6.74 -5.35 11.03
N ILE A 138 -7.58 -6.00 10.25
CA ILE A 138 -8.26 -7.26 10.65
C ILE A 138 -7.33 -8.47 10.49
N ALA A 139 -6.33 -8.37 9.61
CA ALA A 139 -5.28 -9.37 9.45
C ALA A 139 -3.95 -8.73 9.11
N SER A 140 -2.89 -9.35 9.63
CA SER A 140 -1.49 -9.03 9.36
C SER A 140 -0.80 -10.33 8.95
N ILE A 141 -0.27 -10.38 7.73
CA ILE A 141 0.23 -11.60 7.08
C ILE A 141 1.69 -11.41 6.69
N VAL A 142 2.55 -12.31 7.11
CA VAL A 142 3.92 -12.39 6.60
C VAL A 142 3.87 -13.13 5.26
N ARG A 143 4.19 -12.43 4.17
CA ARG A 143 4.16 -12.96 2.81
C ARG A 143 5.48 -13.54 2.38
N PHE A 144 6.57 -12.95 2.86
CA PHE A 144 7.94 -13.39 2.67
C PHE A 144 8.76 -13.01 3.91
N ASP A 145 9.68 -13.87 4.35
CA ASP A 145 10.53 -13.61 5.51
C ASP A 145 11.76 -14.51 5.48
N GLU A 146 12.91 -13.95 5.08
CA GLU A 146 14.18 -14.66 4.97
C GLU A 146 15.31 -13.90 5.67
N PRO A 147 16.34 -14.59 6.19
CA PRO A 147 17.52 -13.94 6.72
C PRO A 147 18.21 -13.06 5.68
N PHE A 148 18.58 -11.84 6.08
CA PHE A 148 19.35 -10.94 5.23
C PHE A 148 20.85 -11.13 5.45
N GLN A 149 21.64 -11.23 4.39
CA GLN A 149 23.08 -11.53 4.47
C GLN A 149 23.88 -10.49 5.28
N MET A 150 23.43 -9.22 5.29
CA MET A 150 24.06 -8.13 6.06
C MET A 150 23.51 -8.00 7.49
N GLY A 151 22.72 -8.96 7.95
CA GLY A 151 22.05 -8.97 9.24
C GLY A 151 20.61 -8.50 9.17
N GLY A 152 19.75 -9.06 10.03
CA GLY A 152 18.32 -8.81 10.01
C GLY A 152 17.57 -9.73 9.05
N ARG A 153 16.48 -9.27 8.47
CA ARG A 153 15.60 -10.05 7.60
C ARG A 153 15.17 -9.25 6.36
N VAL A 154 14.84 -9.95 5.29
CA VAL A 154 14.08 -9.40 4.15
C VAL A 154 12.65 -9.85 4.31
N GLN A 155 11.73 -8.90 4.36
CA GLN A 155 10.33 -9.19 4.65
C GLN A 155 9.40 -8.52 3.63
N THR A 156 8.33 -9.25 3.26
CA THR A 156 7.13 -8.66 2.69
C THR A 156 5.97 -8.95 3.62
N LEU A 157 5.32 -7.90 4.08
CA LEU A 157 4.18 -7.95 4.99
C LEU A 157 2.94 -7.45 4.26
N ALA A 158 1.78 -8.06 4.54
CA ALA A 158 0.49 -7.58 4.07
C ALA A 158 -0.45 -7.33 5.24
N PHE A 159 -1.21 -6.24 5.17
CA PHE A 159 -2.23 -5.84 6.14
C PHE A 159 -3.54 -5.63 5.41
N THR A 160 -4.64 -6.10 6.00
CA THR A 160 -5.95 -5.99 5.38
C THR A 160 -6.97 -5.37 6.33
N TRP A 161 -7.88 -4.57 5.77
CA TRP A 161 -9.04 -3.99 6.44
C TRP A 161 -10.28 -4.37 5.66
N ASN A 162 -11.39 -4.61 6.38
CA ASN A 162 -12.72 -4.79 5.82
C ASN A 162 -13.69 -3.91 6.63
N PHE A 163 -14.45 -3.08 5.94
CA PHE A 163 -15.34 -2.10 6.55
C PHE A 163 -16.79 -2.54 6.61
N GLN A 164 -17.10 -3.76 6.13
CA GLN A 164 -18.45 -4.29 6.27
C GLN A 164 -18.71 -4.82 7.70
N PRO A 165 -19.89 -4.56 8.27
CA PRO A 165 -21.02 -3.77 7.74
C PRO A 165 -20.90 -2.26 8.03
N ASN A 166 -19.84 -1.81 8.74
CA ASN A 166 -19.69 -0.44 9.24
C ASN A 166 -18.98 0.44 8.20
N LEU A 167 -19.73 0.95 7.25
CA LEU A 167 -19.22 1.80 6.18
C LEU A 167 -18.93 3.22 6.67
N ILE A 168 -17.81 3.77 6.23
CA ILE A 168 -17.36 5.13 6.53
C ILE A 168 -17.34 5.91 5.22
N ALA A 169 -18.13 6.98 5.10
CA ALA A 169 -18.05 7.90 3.97
C ALA A 169 -16.80 8.77 4.13
N ALA A 170 -15.69 8.33 3.52
CA ALA A 170 -14.40 8.97 3.69
C ALA A 170 -14.05 9.90 2.52
N THR A 171 -13.31 10.97 2.83
CA THR A 171 -12.76 11.94 1.88
C THR A 171 -11.26 11.81 1.72
N GLN A 172 -10.58 11.38 2.79
CA GLN A 172 -9.13 11.20 2.84
C GLN A 172 -8.77 9.96 3.63
N TRP A 173 -7.56 9.48 3.42
CA TRP A 173 -6.99 8.37 4.16
C TRP A 173 -5.58 8.70 4.64
N GLN A 174 -5.16 8.05 5.73
CA GLN A 174 -3.80 8.08 6.23
C GLN A 174 -3.41 6.70 6.75
N VAL A 175 -2.24 6.20 6.35
CA VAL A 175 -1.62 5.00 6.88
C VAL A 175 -0.34 5.39 7.60
N ASN A 176 -0.13 4.86 8.81
CA ASN A 176 1.10 5.05 9.55
C ASN A 176 1.71 3.71 9.93
N PHE A 177 3.03 3.62 9.90
CA PHE A 177 3.78 2.48 10.41
C PHE A 177 5.22 2.88 10.75
N SER A 178 5.90 2.03 11.54
CA SER A 178 7.30 2.23 11.91
C SER A 178 8.09 0.93 11.87
N SER A 179 9.42 1.02 11.79
CA SER A 179 10.29 -0.12 12.11
C SER A 179 10.50 -0.26 13.61
N THR A 180 10.97 -1.44 14.06
CA THR A 180 11.27 -1.68 15.48
C THR A 180 12.57 -1.05 15.93
N GLY A 181 13.44 -0.59 15.03
CA GLY A 181 14.73 0.02 15.36
C GLY A 181 15.48 0.52 14.14
N ALA A 182 16.75 0.82 14.36
CA ALA A 182 17.69 1.23 13.33
C ALA A 182 18.03 0.10 12.33
N ASN A 183 18.76 0.44 11.27
CA ASN A 183 19.19 -0.47 10.20
C ASN A 183 18.02 -1.12 9.45
N THR A 184 16.99 -0.34 9.16
CA THR A 184 15.86 -0.73 8.31
C THR A 184 15.97 -0.03 6.95
N SER A 185 15.87 -0.79 5.87
CA SER A 185 15.67 -0.31 4.51
C SER A 185 14.21 -0.54 4.12
N LEU A 186 13.48 0.50 3.77
CA LEU A 186 12.16 0.41 3.16
C LEU A 186 12.35 0.30 1.65
N ASP A 187 11.96 -0.82 1.07
CA ASP A 187 12.23 -1.13 -0.33
C ASP A 187 11.01 -0.84 -1.21
N ALA A 188 9.82 -1.17 -0.76
CA ALA A 188 8.58 -0.88 -1.48
C ALA A 188 7.37 -0.78 -0.54
N VAL A 189 6.37 -0.01 -0.96
CA VAL A 189 5.06 0.07 -0.32
C VAL A 189 3.97 0.08 -1.38
N SER A 190 2.86 -0.62 -1.17
CA SER A 190 1.67 -0.46 -2.00
C SER A 190 0.39 -0.44 -1.19
N LEU A 191 -0.58 0.35 -1.66
CA LEU A 191 -1.90 0.47 -1.08
C LEU A 191 -2.95 0.24 -2.17
N ASP A 192 -3.82 -0.72 -1.94
CA ASP A 192 -5.00 -1.00 -2.74
C ASP A 192 -6.24 -0.66 -1.95
N MET A 193 -7.19 -0.01 -2.57
CA MET A 193 -8.49 0.31 -1.99
C MET A 193 -9.61 -0.09 -2.94
N ARG A 194 -10.64 -0.78 -2.44
CA ARG A 194 -11.90 -1.04 -3.12
C ARG A 194 -13.03 -0.31 -2.43
N PHE A 195 -13.91 0.28 -3.22
CA PHE A 195 -15.03 1.07 -2.74
C PHE A 195 -16.37 0.44 -3.12
N ILE A 196 -17.42 0.85 -2.42
CA ILE A 196 -18.79 0.55 -2.88
C ILE A 196 -19.01 1.30 -4.20
N PRO A 197 -19.50 0.60 -5.25
CA PRO A 197 -19.86 1.25 -6.50
C PRO A 197 -20.84 2.39 -6.28
N ALA A 198 -20.59 3.54 -6.90
CA ALA A 198 -21.57 4.61 -6.94
C ALA A 198 -22.85 4.10 -7.62
N PRO A 199 -24.05 4.47 -7.13
CA PRO A 199 -25.28 4.13 -7.82
C PRO A 199 -25.20 4.61 -9.26
N GLY A 200 -25.13 3.66 -10.21
CA GLY A 200 -24.95 4.00 -11.61
C GLY A 200 -26.10 4.88 -12.11
N ALA A 201 -25.82 5.86 -12.97
CA ALA A 201 -26.83 6.73 -13.58
C ALA A 201 -27.98 5.96 -14.26
N LEU A 202 -27.73 4.72 -14.70
CA LEU A 202 -28.74 3.83 -15.26
C LEU A 202 -29.77 3.33 -14.24
N SER A 203 -29.41 3.15 -12.98
CA SER A 203 -30.36 2.75 -11.92
C SER A 203 -31.28 3.92 -11.55
N VAL A 204 -30.79 5.14 -11.58
CA VAL A 204 -31.61 6.35 -11.38
C VAL A 204 -32.58 6.55 -12.55
N LEU A 205 -32.13 6.32 -13.79
CA LEU A 205 -32.98 6.45 -14.98
C LEU A 205 -34.06 5.36 -15.00
N ALA A 206 -33.77 4.12 -14.54
CA ALA A 206 -34.75 3.06 -14.44
C ALA A 206 -35.85 3.35 -13.40
N MET A 207 -35.50 4.02 -12.29
CA MET A 207 -36.50 4.46 -11.29
C MET A 207 -37.37 5.62 -11.80
N LEU A 208 -36.79 6.53 -12.59
CA LEU A 208 -37.54 7.66 -13.19
C LEU A 208 -38.36 7.24 -14.41
N GLY A 209 -37.90 6.25 -15.19
CA GLY A 209 -38.59 5.73 -16.38
C GLY A 209 -39.74 4.77 -16.07
N GLY A 210 -39.72 4.08 -14.93
CA GLY A 210 -40.77 3.13 -14.53
C GLY A 210 -42.10 3.77 -14.06
N GLY A 211 -42.08 5.06 -13.71
CA GLY A 211 -43.26 5.81 -13.25
C GLY A 211 -44.14 6.39 -14.36
N GLY A 212 -43.71 6.35 -15.61
CA GLY A 212 -44.38 7.08 -16.72
C GLY A 212 -45.37 6.29 -17.59
N MET A 213 -45.54 4.96 -17.41
CA MET A 213 -46.36 4.14 -18.32
C MET A 213 -47.70 3.68 -17.74
N ILE A 214 -48.20 4.29 -16.68
CA ILE A 214 -49.57 4.00 -16.19
C ILE A 214 -50.42 5.28 -16.33
N CYS A 215 -50.68 5.68 -17.55
CA CYS A 215 -51.77 6.62 -17.78
C CYS A 215 -52.36 6.47 -19.18
N GLY A 216 -53.58 6.01 -19.25
CA GLY A 216 -54.46 6.34 -20.37
C GLY A 216 -54.92 5.25 -21.29
N ARG A 217 -55.63 4.24 -20.80
CA ARG A 217 -56.61 3.54 -21.65
C ARG A 217 -58.04 3.94 -21.25
N ARG A 218 -58.48 5.16 -21.66
CA ARG A 218 -59.89 5.57 -21.62
C ARG A 218 -60.60 4.81 -22.73
N ARG A 219 -61.47 3.88 -22.36
CA ARG A 219 -62.54 3.35 -23.23
C ARG A 219 -63.55 4.44 -23.49
N ARG A 220 -63.84 4.72 -24.77
CA ARG A 220 -65.06 5.40 -25.17
C ARG A 220 -66.15 4.32 -25.38
N LEU A 221 -67.29 4.51 -24.71
CA LEU A 221 -68.58 3.99 -25.09
C LEU A 221 -69.20 4.91 -26.11
#